data_56f8eb07ae12089ac43efc13a4160a23
#
_entry.id   56f8eb07ae12089ac43efc13a4160a23
#
_cell.length_a   1.000
_cell.length_b   1.000
_cell.length_c   1.000
_cell.angle_alpha   90.00
_cell.angle_beta   90.00
_cell.angle_gamma   90.00
#
_symmetry.space_group_name_H-M   'P 1'
#
loop_
_entity.id
_entity.type
_entity.pdbx_description
1 polymer ?
#
loop_
_entity_poly.entity_id
_entity_poly.type
_entity_poly.pdbx_seq_one_letter_code
_entity_poly.pdbx_strand_id
1 'polypeptide(L)'
;MEGGKISIQNGKLVVPDQPIIPFIEGDGTGPDIWAASVRVMDAAVEKAYGGKKKIIWKEVLAGEKAFNATGNWLPDETLDAFKEYLVGIKGPLTTPVGGGIRSLNVALRQILDLYVCLRPVRWFEGTPSPVKNPGAVDMTIFRENTEDIYAGIEFAAGTPENAKVLEFIAKEFPKEFNKIRFGTAEKAEAYLKTAGADTSADA
;
A
#
# COMPACT_ATOMS: atom_id res chain seq x y z
N MET A 1 0.52 -28.02 10.52
CA MET A 1 1.49 -27.49 9.54
C MET A 1 2.87 -27.63 10.17
N GLU A 2 3.75 -28.43 9.63
CA GLU A 2 5.13 -28.53 10.10
C GLU A 2 5.88 -27.28 9.60
N GLY A 3 6.28 -26.40 10.49
CA GLY A 3 7.01 -25.18 10.20
C GLY A 3 7.13 -24.30 11.44
N GLY A 4 8.06 -23.35 11.43
CA GLY A 4 8.33 -22.44 12.53
C GLY A 4 7.97 -21.00 12.20
N LYS A 5 7.64 -20.21 13.22
CA LYS A 5 7.43 -18.78 13.09
C LYS A 5 8.76 -18.04 13.06
N ILE A 6 8.87 -17.06 12.19
CA ILE A 6 9.93 -16.07 12.27
C ILE A 6 9.70 -15.23 13.54
N SER A 7 10.73 -14.95 14.29
CA SER A 7 10.64 -14.19 15.54
C SER A 7 11.77 -13.18 15.69
N ILE A 8 11.58 -12.21 16.59
CA ILE A 8 12.62 -11.28 16.99
C ILE A 8 13.07 -11.63 18.42
N GLN A 9 14.34 -11.94 18.59
CA GLN A 9 14.94 -12.24 19.88
C GLN A 9 16.13 -11.31 20.13
N ASN A 10 16.09 -10.56 21.20
CA ASN A 10 17.13 -9.58 21.53
C ASN A 10 17.44 -8.61 20.39
N GLY A 11 16.41 -8.12 19.69
CA GLY A 11 16.55 -7.21 18.54
C GLY A 11 17.08 -7.85 17.26
N LYS A 12 17.23 -9.18 17.20
CA LYS A 12 17.68 -9.90 16.02
C LYS A 12 16.59 -10.81 15.47
N LEU A 13 16.50 -10.84 14.16
CA LEU A 13 15.58 -11.72 13.45
C LEU A 13 16.08 -13.18 13.55
N VAL A 14 15.21 -14.07 14.00
CA VAL A 14 15.45 -15.52 14.07
C VAL A 14 14.54 -16.20 13.05
N VAL A 15 15.15 -16.83 12.05
CA VAL A 15 14.45 -17.49 10.95
C VAL A 15 14.69 -19.01 11.07
N PRO A 16 13.64 -19.81 11.27
CA PRO A 16 13.76 -21.27 11.31
C PRO A 16 14.11 -21.84 9.92
N ASP A 17 14.53 -23.11 9.87
CA ASP A 17 14.85 -23.77 8.59
C ASP A 17 13.63 -23.99 7.71
N GLN A 18 12.45 -24.02 8.31
CA GLN A 18 11.16 -24.11 7.63
C GLN A 18 10.24 -22.98 8.10
N PRO A 19 10.47 -21.72 7.67
CA PRO A 19 9.65 -20.59 8.07
C PRO A 19 8.25 -20.70 7.44
N ILE A 20 7.22 -20.40 8.23
CA ILE A 20 5.86 -20.21 7.71
C ILE A 20 5.76 -18.78 7.23
N ILE A 21 5.40 -18.58 5.95
CA ILE A 21 5.17 -17.27 5.35
C ILE A 21 3.74 -17.18 4.84
N PRO A 22 2.89 -16.34 5.46
CA PRO A 22 1.56 -16.07 4.94
C PRO A 22 1.62 -15.38 3.57
N PHE A 23 0.67 -15.72 2.71
CA PHE A 23 0.51 -15.03 1.43
C PHE A 23 -0.96 -14.78 1.10
N ILE A 24 -1.20 -13.67 0.41
CA ILE A 24 -2.45 -13.36 -0.25
C ILE A 24 -2.21 -13.55 -1.74
N GLU A 25 -2.93 -14.48 -2.35
CA GLU A 25 -2.83 -14.73 -3.79
C GLU A 25 -3.19 -13.48 -4.61
N GLY A 26 -4.27 -12.79 -4.20
CA GLY A 26 -4.74 -11.55 -4.82
C GLY A 26 -5.83 -11.77 -5.86
N ASP A 27 -6.25 -10.65 -6.44
CA ASP A 27 -7.34 -10.58 -7.42
C ASP A 27 -6.81 -10.43 -8.85
N GLY A 28 -7.65 -10.65 -9.83
CA GLY A 28 -7.32 -10.45 -11.26
C GLY A 28 -6.15 -11.31 -11.70
N THR A 29 -5.00 -10.69 -11.97
CA THR A 29 -3.75 -11.37 -12.36
C THR A 29 -3.01 -12.02 -11.19
N GLY A 30 -3.51 -11.88 -9.97
CA GLY A 30 -2.88 -12.39 -8.74
C GLY A 30 -2.54 -13.87 -8.78
N PRO A 31 -3.50 -14.77 -9.13
CA PRO A 31 -3.26 -16.20 -9.23
C PRO A 31 -2.15 -16.58 -10.20
N ASP A 32 -2.09 -15.94 -11.38
CA ASP A 32 -1.05 -16.20 -12.38
C ASP A 32 0.33 -15.75 -11.89
N ILE A 33 0.38 -14.56 -11.27
CA ILE A 33 1.63 -14.03 -10.69
C ILE A 33 2.09 -14.93 -9.55
N TRP A 34 1.17 -15.35 -8.68
CA TRP A 34 1.51 -16.21 -7.55
C TRP A 34 2.03 -17.58 -8.01
N ALA A 35 1.34 -18.22 -8.96
CA ALA A 35 1.74 -19.50 -9.50
C ALA A 35 3.16 -19.49 -10.10
N ALA A 36 3.55 -18.38 -10.75
CA ALA A 36 4.91 -18.19 -11.25
C ALA A 36 5.90 -17.90 -10.12
N SER A 37 5.54 -17.01 -9.19
CA SER A 37 6.42 -16.53 -8.12
C SER A 37 6.79 -17.62 -7.12
N VAL A 38 5.84 -18.45 -6.69
CA VAL A 38 6.10 -19.54 -5.73
C VAL A 38 7.11 -20.53 -6.27
N ARG A 39 7.03 -20.88 -7.57
CA ARG A 39 7.98 -21.77 -8.21
C ARG A 39 9.40 -21.21 -8.23
N VAL A 40 9.53 -19.91 -8.51
CA VAL A 40 10.84 -19.22 -8.50
C VAL A 40 11.42 -19.18 -7.10
N MET A 41 10.62 -18.81 -6.10
CA MET A 41 11.07 -18.72 -4.71
C MET A 41 11.47 -20.09 -4.15
N ASP A 42 10.68 -21.11 -4.39
CA ASP A 42 11.00 -22.48 -3.95
C ASP A 42 12.29 -23.00 -4.58
N ALA A 43 12.44 -22.83 -5.90
CA ALA A 43 13.65 -23.21 -6.62
C ALA A 43 14.89 -22.43 -6.14
N ALA A 44 14.74 -21.16 -5.84
CA ALA A 44 15.83 -20.33 -5.31
C ALA A 44 16.28 -20.79 -3.92
N VAL A 45 15.33 -21.10 -3.04
CA VAL A 45 15.61 -21.63 -1.69
C VAL A 45 16.28 -23.00 -1.78
N GLU A 46 15.75 -23.90 -2.61
CA GLU A 46 16.36 -25.21 -2.83
C GLU A 46 17.80 -25.10 -3.33
N LYS A 47 18.04 -24.25 -4.35
CA LYS A 47 19.37 -24.02 -4.90
C LYS A 47 20.33 -23.40 -3.87
N ALA A 48 19.87 -22.45 -3.08
CA ALA A 48 20.70 -21.75 -2.11
C ALA A 48 21.08 -22.63 -0.91
N TYR A 49 20.19 -23.53 -0.50
CA TYR A 49 20.36 -24.32 0.74
C TYR A 49 20.51 -25.83 0.50
N GLY A 50 20.52 -26.29 -0.75
CA GLY A 50 20.70 -27.70 -1.09
C GLY A 50 19.63 -28.61 -0.47
N GLY A 51 18.40 -28.17 -0.44
CA GLY A 51 17.25 -28.90 0.12
C GLY A 51 17.16 -28.92 1.66
N LYS A 52 18.11 -28.28 2.37
CA LYS A 52 18.11 -28.23 3.85
C LYS A 52 17.05 -27.29 4.44
N LYS A 53 16.59 -26.32 3.63
CA LYS A 53 15.58 -25.33 4.03
C LYS A 53 14.43 -25.31 3.04
N LYS A 54 13.24 -24.96 3.54
CA LYS A 54 12.02 -24.91 2.73
C LYS A 54 11.08 -23.85 3.31
N ILE A 55 10.42 -23.07 2.46
CA ILE A 55 9.34 -22.19 2.90
C ILE A 55 8.04 -23.00 3.03
N ILE A 56 7.33 -22.79 4.11
CA ILE A 56 5.97 -23.32 4.32
C ILE A 56 4.99 -22.17 4.01
N TRP A 57 4.32 -22.29 2.90
CA TRP A 57 3.36 -21.29 2.45
C TRP A 57 2.02 -21.45 3.18
N LYS A 58 1.49 -20.33 3.72
CA LYS A 58 0.20 -20.28 4.39
C LYS A 58 -0.69 -19.28 3.67
N GLU A 59 -1.68 -19.74 2.92
CA GLU A 59 -2.65 -18.84 2.32
C GLU A 59 -3.50 -18.15 3.39
N VAL A 60 -3.68 -16.83 3.23
CA VAL A 60 -4.62 -15.97 3.95
C VAL A 60 -5.40 -15.16 2.97
N LEU A 61 -6.66 -14.83 3.28
CA LEU A 61 -7.61 -14.30 2.32
C LEU A 61 -7.70 -12.77 2.42
N ALA A 62 -7.72 -12.10 1.27
CA ALA A 62 -8.12 -10.69 1.12
C ALA A 62 -8.67 -10.47 -0.30
N GLY A 63 -9.39 -9.36 -0.51
CA GLY A 63 -9.95 -9.00 -1.80
C GLY A 63 -11.20 -9.79 -2.15
N GLU A 64 -11.43 -10.01 -3.43
CA GLU A 64 -12.63 -10.70 -3.95
C GLU A 64 -12.75 -12.14 -3.43
N LYS A 65 -11.63 -12.85 -3.36
CA LYS A 65 -11.61 -14.24 -2.83
C LYS A 65 -12.10 -14.28 -1.37
N ALA A 66 -11.67 -13.32 -0.55
CA ALA A 66 -12.12 -13.23 0.84
C ALA A 66 -13.59 -12.87 0.91
N PHE A 67 -14.04 -11.89 0.14
CA PHE A 67 -15.43 -11.44 0.12
C PHE A 67 -16.39 -12.56 -0.31
N ASN A 68 -16.04 -13.30 -1.34
CA ASN A 68 -16.84 -14.43 -1.82
C ASN A 68 -16.93 -15.58 -0.79
N ALA A 69 -15.88 -15.77 0.02
CA ALA A 69 -15.84 -16.83 1.02
C ALA A 69 -16.48 -16.43 2.36
N THR A 70 -16.37 -15.18 2.77
CA THR A 70 -16.69 -14.73 4.13
C THR A 70 -17.64 -13.52 4.21
N GLY A 71 -17.86 -12.82 3.10
CA GLY A 71 -18.57 -11.53 3.08
C GLY A 71 -17.72 -10.34 3.55
N ASN A 72 -16.44 -10.55 3.87
CA ASN A 72 -15.51 -9.53 4.31
C ASN A 72 -14.32 -9.42 3.33
N TRP A 73 -14.01 -8.20 2.89
CA TRP A 73 -12.90 -7.92 1.96
C TRP A 73 -11.52 -8.09 2.59
N LEU A 74 -11.42 -7.91 3.89
CA LEU A 74 -10.18 -8.02 4.65
C LEU A 74 -10.47 -8.63 6.03
N PRO A 75 -10.50 -9.95 6.15
CA PRO A 75 -10.73 -10.65 7.42
C PRO A 75 -9.65 -10.35 8.46
N ASP A 76 -10.04 -10.29 9.73
CA ASP A 76 -9.12 -10.04 10.86
C ASP A 76 -8.06 -11.13 10.97
N GLU A 77 -8.38 -12.38 10.64
CA GLU A 77 -7.45 -13.51 10.62
C GLU A 77 -6.26 -13.28 9.69
N THR A 78 -6.46 -12.52 8.61
CA THR A 78 -5.38 -12.14 7.68
C THR A 78 -4.44 -11.12 8.30
N LEU A 79 -5.00 -10.11 8.99
CA LEU A 79 -4.23 -9.11 9.72
C LEU A 79 -3.43 -9.75 10.87
N ASP A 80 -4.08 -10.63 11.61
CA ASP A 80 -3.46 -11.35 12.73
C ASP A 80 -2.33 -12.27 12.24
N ALA A 81 -2.52 -12.95 11.10
CA ALA A 81 -1.48 -13.76 10.51
C ALA A 81 -0.24 -12.92 10.13
N PHE A 82 -0.42 -11.74 9.52
CA PHE A 82 0.72 -10.88 9.18
C PHE A 82 1.45 -10.36 10.43
N LYS A 83 0.72 -10.01 11.49
CA LYS A 83 1.32 -9.62 12.77
C LYS A 83 2.05 -10.77 13.44
N GLU A 84 1.46 -11.98 13.41
CA GLU A 84 2.00 -13.16 14.06
C GLU A 84 3.27 -13.70 13.39
N TYR A 85 3.29 -13.72 12.05
CA TYR A 85 4.41 -14.28 11.28
C TYR A 85 5.46 -13.26 10.87
N LEU A 86 5.24 -11.97 11.08
CA LEU A 86 6.14 -10.83 10.81
C LEU A 86 6.50 -10.56 9.35
N VAL A 87 6.35 -11.53 8.48
CA VAL A 87 6.64 -11.45 7.04
C VAL A 87 5.46 -12.00 6.28
N GLY A 88 5.07 -11.34 5.21
CA GLY A 88 4.00 -11.82 4.34
C GLY A 88 4.17 -11.34 2.91
N ILE A 89 3.58 -12.07 1.98
CA ILE A 89 3.55 -11.72 0.56
C ILE A 89 2.11 -11.39 0.17
N LYS A 90 1.92 -10.32 -0.56
CA LYS A 90 0.61 -9.88 -1.02
C LYS A 90 0.58 -9.73 -2.53
N GLY A 91 -0.34 -10.42 -3.17
CA GLY A 91 -0.73 -10.20 -4.55
C GLY A 91 -1.54 -8.90 -4.75
N PRO A 92 -1.90 -8.54 -5.98
CA PRO A 92 -2.74 -7.37 -6.26
C PRO A 92 -4.12 -7.53 -5.63
N LEU A 93 -4.71 -6.43 -5.17
CA LEU A 93 -6.07 -6.42 -4.60
C LEU A 93 -6.92 -5.39 -5.33
N THR A 94 -8.11 -5.80 -5.73
CA THR A 94 -9.13 -4.92 -6.29
C THR A 94 -9.73 -4.05 -5.20
N THR A 95 -9.84 -2.75 -5.47
CA THR A 95 -10.60 -1.84 -4.62
C THR A 95 -12.01 -1.72 -5.19
N PRO A 96 -13.06 -2.09 -4.43
CA PRO A 96 -14.43 -1.93 -4.91
C PRO A 96 -14.74 -0.47 -5.25
N VAL A 97 -15.34 -0.24 -6.43
CA VAL A 97 -15.73 1.10 -6.86
C VAL A 97 -17.14 1.42 -6.36
N GLY A 98 -17.34 2.60 -5.78
CA GLY A 98 -18.68 3.13 -5.47
C GLY A 98 -19.23 2.82 -4.07
N GLY A 99 -18.46 2.20 -3.18
CA GLY A 99 -18.94 1.82 -1.83
C GLY A 99 -18.38 2.62 -0.65
N GLY A 100 -17.62 3.69 -0.87
CA GLY A 100 -16.93 4.40 0.21
C GLY A 100 -15.85 3.55 0.90
N ILE A 101 -15.51 2.40 0.33
CA ILE A 101 -14.51 1.48 0.88
C ILE A 101 -13.13 2.04 0.57
N ARG A 102 -12.36 2.32 1.62
CA ARG A 102 -10.95 2.70 1.49
C ARG A 102 -10.18 1.56 0.83
N SER A 103 -9.20 1.89 -0.02
CA SER A 103 -8.33 0.90 -0.66
C SER A 103 -7.78 -0.11 0.35
N LEU A 104 -7.98 -1.41 0.10
CA LEU A 104 -7.48 -2.49 0.95
C LEU A 104 -5.95 -2.42 1.13
N ASN A 105 -5.24 -1.95 0.10
CA ASN A 105 -3.80 -1.74 0.16
C ASN A 105 -3.42 -0.64 1.16
N VAL A 106 -4.20 0.43 1.23
CA VAL A 106 -4.01 1.52 2.21
C VAL A 106 -4.35 1.02 3.61
N ALA A 107 -5.46 0.30 3.75
CA ALA A 107 -5.87 -0.28 5.03
C ALA A 107 -4.79 -1.19 5.62
N LEU A 108 -4.23 -2.10 4.82
CA LEU A 108 -3.13 -2.97 5.26
C LEU A 108 -1.91 -2.19 5.75
N ARG A 109 -1.49 -1.15 5.01
CA ARG A 109 -0.34 -0.33 5.41
C ARG A 109 -0.56 0.38 6.73
N GLN A 110 -1.77 0.92 6.95
CA GLN A 110 -2.10 1.67 8.16
C GLN A 110 -2.34 0.74 9.37
N ILE A 111 -3.12 -0.33 9.21
CA ILE A 111 -3.46 -1.25 10.30
C ILE A 111 -2.22 -2.03 10.78
N LEU A 112 -1.31 -2.36 9.87
CA LEU A 112 -0.06 -3.03 10.20
C LEU A 112 1.06 -2.05 10.57
N ASP A 113 0.80 -0.75 10.57
CA ASP A 113 1.76 0.32 10.88
C ASP A 113 3.08 0.16 10.11
N LEU A 114 2.97 -0.05 8.80
CA LEU A 114 4.14 -0.27 7.95
C LEU A 114 4.88 1.05 7.72
N TYR A 115 6.10 1.14 8.24
CA TYR A 115 6.91 2.35 8.29
C TYR A 115 7.17 2.98 6.92
N VAL A 116 7.49 2.17 5.89
CA VAL A 116 7.90 2.69 4.58
C VAL A 116 7.60 1.70 3.45
N CYS A 117 7.24 2.23 2.27
CA CYS A 117 7.37 1.46 1.04
C CYS A 117 8.81 1.55 0.54
N LEU A 118 9.61 0.55 0.79
CA LEU A 118 10.98 0.45 0.32
C LEU A 118 10.99 -0.16 -1.09
N ARG A 119 11.42 0.61 -2.08
CA ARG A 119 11.36 0.21 -3.49
C ARG A 119 12.74 0.32 -4.16
N PRO A 120 13.57 -0.76 -4.11
CA PRO A 120 14.80 -0.82 -4.88
C PRO A 120 14.48 -0.85 -6.38
N VAL A 121 15.16 -0.03 -7.15
CA VAL A 121 15.01 0.05 -8.61
C VAL A 121 16.38 -0.08 -9.22
N ARG A 122 16.62 -1.18 -9.94
CA ARG A 122 17.84 -1.42 -10.69
C ARG A 122 17.53 -2.23 -11.95
N TRP A 123 18.35 -2.04 -12.95
CA TRP A 123 18.25 -2.85 -14.16
C TRP A 123 18.99 -4.17 -14.01
N PHE A 124 18.48 -5.20 -14.66
CA PHE A 124 19.09 -6.52 -14.75
C PHE A 124 19.47 -6.80 -16.19
N GLU A 125 20.71 -7.28 -16.41
CA GLU A 125 21.22 -7.61 -17.73
C GLU A 125 20.31 -8.61 -18.45
N GLY A 126 20.08 -8.38 -19.76
CA GLY A 126 19.16 -9.18 -20.57
C GLY A 126 17.70 -8.71 -20.54
N THR A 127 17.35 -7.74 -19.69
CA THR A 127 15.99 -7.20 -19.64
C THR A 127 15.84 -6.00 -20.58
N PRO A 128 14.81 -5.96 -21.45
CA PRO A 128 14.54 -4.80 -22.31
C PRO A 128 14.30 -3.53 -21.47
N SER A 129 14.80 -2.40 -21.96
CA SER A 129 14.60 -1.12 -21.29
C SER A 129 14.38 0.01 -22.30
N PRO A 130 13.45 0.95 -22.08
CA PRO A 130 13.30 2.15 -22.89
C PRO A 130 14.38 3.21 -22.59
N VAL A 131 15.16 3.03 -21.53
CA VAL A 131 16.21 3.96 -21.09
C VAL A 131 17.48 3.70 -21.87
N LYS A 132 18.21 4.76 -22.31
CA LYS A 132 19.43 4.64 -23.11
C LYS A 132 20.58 3.95 -22.38
N ASN A 133 20.72 4.18 -21.07
CA ASN A 133 21.76 3.58 -20.25
C ASN A 133 21.15 3.00 -18.96
N PRO A 134 20.42 1.90 -19.04
CA PRO A 134 19.71 1.34 -17.90
C PRO A 134 20.64 0.82 -16.81
N GLY A 135 21.85 0.38 -17.15
CA GLY A 135 22.85 -0.09 -16.17
C GLY A 135 23.34 0.99 -15.20
N ALA A 136 23.12 2.28 -15.50
CA ALA A 136 23.43 3.38 -14.59
C ALA A 136 22.34 3.59 -13.50
N VAL A 137 21.20 2.86 -13.57
CA VAL A 137 20.12 2.96 -12.60
C VAL A 137 20.31 1.95 -11.48
N ASP A 138 20.66 2.44 -10.29
CA ASP A 138 20.67 1.68 -9.04
C ASP A 138 20.27 2.63 -7.91
N MET A 139 18.99 2.67 -7.58
CA MET A 139 18.44 3.57 -6.57
C MET A 139 17.42 2.87 -5.69
N THR A 140 17.19 3.41 -4.50
CA THR A 140 16.11 2.97 -3.62
C THR A 140 15.18 4.14 -3.32
N ILE A 141 13.89 3.96 -3.62
CA ILE A 141 12.85 4.95 -3.33
C ILE A 141 12.22 4.60 -1.98
N PHE A 142 12.27 5.55 -1.04
CA PHE A 142 11.58 5.49 0.24
C PHE A 142 10.27 6.29 0.10
N ARG A 143 9.12 5.62 0.19
CA ARG A 143 7.81 6.25 0.10
C ARG A 143 7.10 6.20 1.44
N GLU A 144 6.61 7.36 1.87
CA GLU A 144 5.76 7.49 3.05
C GLU A 144 4.48 6.63 2.95
N ASN A 145 4.01 6.08 4.06
CA ASN A 145 2.87 5.19 4.12
C ASN A 145 1.72 5.66 5.00
N THR A 146 2.01 6.33 6.12
CA THR A 146 1.05 6.54 7.21
C THR A 146 0.87 8.00 7.60
N GLU A 147 1.80 8.85 7.23
CA GLU A 147 1.80 10.29 7.52
C GLU A 147 1.54 11.13 6.25
N ASP A 148 1.65 12.45 6.37
CA ASP A 148 1.42 13.43 5.33
C ASP A 148 0.02 13.25 4.72
N ILE A 149 -0.12 13.34 3.40
CA ILE A 149 -1.41 13.13 2.70
C ILE A 149 -2.00 11.72 2.94
N TYR A 150 -1.17 10.75 3.29
CA TYR A 150 -1.62 9.37 3.56
C TYR A 150 -2.26 9.19 4.94
N ALA A 151 -2.11 10.15 5.85
CA ALA A 151 -2.82 10.16 7.13
C ALA A 151 -4.35 10.23 6.94
N GLY A 152 -4.80 10.77 5.78
CA GLY A 152 -6.22 10.87 5.44
C GLY A 152 -6.95 11.88 6.33
N ILE A 153 -6.26 12.93 6.78
CA ILE A 153 -6.87 14.05 7.49
C ILE A 153 -7.43 15.00 6.43
N GLU A 154 -8.70 14.81 6.12
CA GLU A 154 -9.38 15.50 5.02
C GLU A 154 -10.71 16.09 5.49
N PHE A 155 -11.01 17.30 5.04
CA PHE A 155 -12.30 17.95 5.28
C PHE A 155 -12.87 18.36 3.94
N ALA A 156 -14.03 17.81 3.60
CA ALA A 156 -14.68 18.08 2.32
C ALA A 156 -14.99 19.58 2.17
N ALA A 157 -14.77 20.11 0.99
CA ALA A 157 -15.07 21.52 0.68
C ALA A 157 -16.55 21.84 0.93
N GLY A 158 -16.83 23.01 1.50
CA GLY A 158 -18.19 23.47 1.81
C GLY A 158 -18.80 22.86 3.10
N THR A 159 -18.09 21.98 3.82
CA THR A 159 -18.58 21.45 5.10
C THR A 159 -18.27 22.40 6.26
N PRO A 160 -19.06 22.35 7.36
CA PRO A 160 -18.79 23.13 8.57
C PRO A 160 -17.42 22.85 9.19
N GLU A 161 -16.95 21.61 9.09
CA GLU A 161 -15.60 21.20 9.56
C GLU A 161 -14.51 21.86 8.76
N ASN A 162 -14.63 21.88 7.44
CA ASN A 162 -13.70 22.57 6.54
C ASN A 162 -13.65 24.06 6.84
N ALA A 163 -14.82 24.70 7.03
CA ALA A 163 -14.89 26.14 7.38
C ALA A 163 -14.15 26.43 8.69
N LYS A 164 -14.30 25.61 9.73
CA LYS A 164 -13.59 25.78 11.01
C LYS A 164 -12.08 25.67 10.87
N VAL A 165 -11.59 24.72 10.06
CA VAL A 165 -10.14 24.57 9.82
C VAL A 165 -9.61 25.78 9.06
N LEU A 166 -10.31 26.23 8.03
CA LEU A 166 -9.90 27.41 7.26
C LEU A 166 -9.91 28.70 8.11
N GLU A 167 -10.93 28.90 8.95
CA GLU A 167 -10.98 30.02 9.89
C GLU A 167 -9.84 30.00 10.89
N PHE A 168 -9.53 28.83 11.45
CA PHE A 168 -8.40 28.68 12.37
C PHE A 168 -7.06 29.03 11.67
N ILE A 169 -6.81 28.51 10.48
CA ILE A 169 -5.57 28.81 9.73
C ILE A 169 -5.53 30.30 9.35
N ALA A 170 -6.64 30.90 8.94
CA ALA A 170 -6.70 32.30 8.59
C ALA A 170 -6.35 33.21 9.78
N LYS A 171 -6.84 32.85 10.96
CA LYS A 171 -6.63 33.62 12.21
C LYS A 171 -5.22 33.45 12.75
N GLU A 172 -4.76 32.23 12.90
CA GLU A 172 -3.50 31.93 13.60
C GLU A 172 -2.28 31.96 12.65
N PHE A 173 -2.48 31.65 11.36
CA PHE A 173 -1.43 31.53 10.34
C PHE A 173 -1.77 32.26 9.04
N PRO A 174 -1.98 33.60 9.08
CA PRO A 174 -2.48 34.33 7.89
C PRO A 174 -1.54 34.28 6.67
N LYS A 175 -0.23 34.14 6.88
CA LYS A 175 0.73 34.01 5.77
C LYS A 175 0.55 32.66 5.05
N GLU A 176 0.32 31.60 5.80
CA GLU A 176 0.06 30.25 5.30
C GLU A 176 -1.31 30.17 4.62
N PHE A 177 -2.32 30.76 5.24
CA PHE A 177 -3.67 30.84 4.66
C PHE A 177 -3.67 31.49 3.27
N ASN A 178 -2.88 32.55 3.08
CA ASN A 178 -2.79 33.23 1.78
C ASN A 178 -2.19 32.34 0.66
N LYS A 179 -1.51 31.26 1.01
CA LYS A 179 -1.00 30.28 0.03
C LYS A 179 -2.07 29.27 -0.42
N ILE A 180 -3.19 29.15 0.31
CA ILE A 180 -4.29 28.27 -0.04
C ILE A 180 -5.04 28.88 -1.21
N ARG A 181 -4.99 28.21 -2.37
CA ARG A 181 -5.58 28.71 -3.62
C ARG A 181 -7.10 28.85 -3.55
N PHE A 182 -7.76 27.89 -2.91
CA PHE A 182 -9.21 27.77 -2.78
C PHE A 182 -9.69 27.96 -1.33
N GLY A 183 -9.00 28.78 -0.56
CA GLY A 183 -9.30 29.00 0.84
C GLY A 183 -10.62 29.76 1.10
N THR A 184 -11.19 30.44 0.09
CA THR A 184 -12.51 31.06 0.14
C THR A 184 -13.26 30.78 -1.15
N ALA A 185 -14.61 30.86 -1.12
CA ALA A 185 -15.45 30.69 -2.30
C ALA A 185 -15.11 31.72 -3.40
N GLU A 186 -14.84 32.98 -3.03
CA GLU A 186 -14.49 34.04 -3.98
C GLU A 186 -13.16 33.75 -4.71
N LYS A 187 -12.15 33.22 -3.97
CA LYS A 187 -10.86 32.82 -4.58
C LYS A 187 -11.04 31.65 -5.53
N ALA A 188 -11.85 30.67 -5.16
CA ALA A 188 -12.15 29.50 -5.99
C ALA A 188 -12.85 29.94 -7.28
N GLU A 189 -13.87 30.76 -7.18
CA GLU A 189 -14.64 31.29 -8.32
C GLU A 189 -13.77 32.14 -9.25
N ALA A 190 -12.94 33.02 -8.69
CA ALA A 190 -12.02 33.86 -9.47
C ALA A 190 -11.00 33.01 -10.24
N TYR A 191 -10.50 31.92 -9.63
CA TYR A 191 -9.60 30.99 -10.31
C TYR A 191 -10.27 30.23 -11.44
N LEU A 192 -11.46 29.69 -11.22
CA LEU A 192 -12.23 28.95 -12.22
C LEU A 192 -12.55 29.84 -13.44
N LYS A 193 -12.94 31.11 -13.22
CA LYS A 193 -13.13 32.08 -14.30
C LYS A 193 -11.88 32.32 -15.12
N THR A 194 -10.69 32.43 -14.47
CA THR A 194 -9.41 32.62 -15.17
C THR A 194 -8.95 31.39 -15.92
N ALA A 195 -9.27 30.19 -15.41
CA ALA A 195 -8.95 28.92 -16.05
C ALA A 195 -9.86 28.55 -17.21
N GLY A 196 -10.89 29.36 -17.49
CA GLY A 196 -11.87 29.09 -18.56
C GLY A 196 -12.76 27.87 -18.27
N ALA A 197 -12.86 27.46 -17.00
CA ALA A 197 -13.75 26.39 -16.62
C ALA A 197 -15.20 26.87 -16.66
N ASP A 198 -16.06 26.10 -17.31
CA ASP A 198 -17.50 26.32 -17.28
C ASP A 198 -18.03 26.03 -15.86
N THR A 199 -18.37 27.09 -15.14
CA THR A 199 -18.94 27.00 -13.79
C THR A 199 -20.47 26.89 -13.81
N SER A 200 -21.09 26.76 -14.97
CA SER A 200 -22.55 26.66 -15.14
C SER A 200 -23.08 25.22 -15.04
N ALA A 201 -22.21 24.23 -14.92
CA ALA A 201 -22.64 22.86 -14.69
C ALA A 201 -23.04 22.70 -13.21
N ASP A 202 -24.31 22.43 -13.00
CA ASP A 202 -24.93 22.13 -11.72
C ASP A 202 -24.09 21.09 -10.94
N ALA A 203 -23.74 21.45 -9.68
CA ALA A 203 -23.12 20.57 -8.74
C ALA A 203 -24.17 19.62 -8.11
#